data_285bb04e8601a60568161956a04ef59c
#
_entry.id   285bb04e8601a60568161956a04ef59c
#
_cell.length_a   1.000
_cell.length_b   1.000
_cell.length_c   1.000
_cell.angle_alpha   90.00
_cell.angle_beta   90.00
_cell.angle_gamma   90.00
#
_symmetry.space_group_name_H-M   'P 1'
#
loop_
_entity.id
_entity.type
_entity.pdbx_description
1 polymer ?
#
loop_
_entity_poly.entity_id
_entity_poly.type
_entity_poly.pdbx_seq_one_letter_code
_entity_poly.pdbx_strand_id
1 'polypeptide(L)'
;MKYPIDVSEKINVKNNDYYIRIRSKDKNNPVVLFLHGGCGAADRPFIMKWNSQLADVATLVCWDQRGAGIAYNSKTAKYEVLTKELYIDDLNNVVQYLKERFHKDKIILVGHSFGSELGVWYVQKHPENVKSYVGIGQVIDAVKNEQMSFDYTLREAKRKNDKKAIKVLLEIGPPVNGFYKDNKMLVQRNYLNKFGGILYGKYGNSVINTLPKIPCMFKEYSLKTMLNYVKANVYCLSQPIGQEKVDFFKDVKSLDVPVYLFMGKFDYNTVHDLAKEWLDGLEAPYKQFISFDKSGHTPQWEESEKFNFIFAKEVLKTELKP
;
A
#
# COMPACT_ATOMS: atom_id res chain seq x y z
N MET A 1 -21.97 18.18 10.22
CA MET A 1 -21.15 17.10 9.59
C MET A 1 -20.21 16.53 10.63
N LYS A 2 -19.99 15.22 10.64
CA LYS A 2 -19.10 14.56 11.64
C LYS A 2 -17.64 15.08 11.52
N TYR A 3 -17.22 15.41 10.31
CA TYR A 3 -15.88 15.94 10.02
C TYR A 3 -16.01 17.30 9.33
N PRO A 4 -15.48 18.38 9.91
CA PRO A 4 -15.47 19.72 9.30
C PRO A 4 -14.70 19.78 7.99
N ILE A 5 -13.65 18.94 7.85
CA ILE A 5 -12.91 18.76 6.60
C ILE A 5 -13.22 17.37 6.09
N ASP A 6 -13.97 17.28 4.99
CA ASP A 6 -14.32 16.03 4.31
C ASP A 6 -14.49 16.28 2.81
N VAL A 7 -13.39 16.37 2.09
CA VAL A 7 -13.32 16.81 0.70
C VAL A 7 -12.62 15.80 -0.20
N SER A 8 -13.15 15.64 -1.41
CA SER A 8 -12.50 14.95 -2.52
C SER A 8 -12.26 15.99 -3.60
N GLU A 9 -11.02 16.23 -3.95
CA GLU A 9 -10.66 17.35 -4.82
C GLU A 9 -9.52 16.98 -5.79
N LYS A 10 -9.49 17.73 -6.87
CA LYS A 10 -8.38 17.79 -7.81
C LYS A 10 -7.54 19.01 -7.48
N ILE A 11 -6.28 18.80 -7.21
CA ILE A 11 -5.30 19.87 -7.00
C ILE A 11 -4.36 19.96 -8.20
N ASN A 12 -3.95 21.18 -8.56
CA ASN A 12 -2.95 21.40 -9.60
C ASN A 12 -1.67 21.93 -8.95
N VAL A 13 -0.57 21.19 -9.09
CA VAL A 13 0.74 21.57 -8.59
C VAL A 13 1.74 21.44 -9.73
N LYS A 14 2.45 22.51 -10.05
CA LYS A 14 3.43 22.57 -11.15
C LYS A 14 2.89 22.00 -12.47
N ASN A 15 1.67 22.41 -12.83
CA ASN A 15 0.93 21.98 -14.03
C ASN A 15 0.57 20.48 -14.09
N ASN A 16 0.65 19.76 -12.98
CA ASN A 16 0.17 18.39 -12.86
C ASN A 16 -1.08 18.33 -11.98
N ASP A 17 -2.04 17.52 -12.40
CA ASP A 17 -3.29 17.30 -11.68
C ASP A 17 -3.17 16.09 -10.76
N TYR A 18 -3.48 16.28 -9.48
CA TYR A 18 -3.52 15.20 -8.48
C TYR A 18 -4.91 15.08 -7.87
N TYR A 19 -5.35 13.87 -7.64
CA TYR A 19 -6.67 13.57 -7.07
C TYR A 19 -6.50 13.08 -5.64
N ILE A 20 -6.95 13.89 -4.68
CA ILE A 20 -6.78 13.62 -3.25
C ILE A 20 -8.12 13.56 -2.54
N ARG A 21 -8.17 12.78 -1.46
CA ARG A 21 -9.27 12.73 -0.50
C ARG A 21 -8.73 13.13 0.85
N ILE A 22 -9.34 14.14 1.50
CA ILE A 22 -8.92 14.61 2.82
C ILE A 22 -10.10 14.49 3.77
N ARG A 23 -9.83 13.93 4.97
CA ARG A 23 -10.79 13.92 6.06
C ARG A 23 -10.10 14.26 7.38
N SER A 24 -10.66 15.21 8.15
CA SER A 24 -10.14 15.59 9.45
C SER A 24 -11.22 16.22 10.31
N LYS A 25 -11.09 16.00 11.62
CA LYS A 25 -11.91 16.69 12.64
C LYS A 25 -11.34 18.04 13.00
N ASP A 26 -10.03 18.21 12.95
CA ASP A 26 -9.31 19.45 13.27
C ASP A 26 -8.17 19.66 12.26
N LYS A 27 -8.10 20.89 11.68
CA LYS A 27 -7.02 21.30 10.77
C LYS A 27 -5.62 21.27 11.41
N ASN A 28 -5.57 21.32 12.74
CA ASN A 28 -4.32 21.27 13.49
C ASN A 28 -3.80 19.84 13.72
N ASN A 29 -4.59 18.83 13.40
CA ASN A 29 -4.16 17.44 13.50
C ASN A 29 -2.90 17.17 12.65
N PRO A 30 -2.06 16.19 13.03
CA PRO A 30 -0.95 15.73 12.18
C PRO A 30 -1.47 15.21 10.85
N VAL A 31 -0.79 15.56 9.76
CA VAL A 31 -1.13 15.09 8.41
C VAL A 31 -0.57 13.69 8.21
N VAL A 32 -1.43 12.76 7.76
CA VAL A 32 -1.08 11.37 7.44
C VAL A 32 -1.44 11.12 5.97
N LEU A 33 -0.43 10.95 5.12
CA LEU A 33 -0.60 10.66 3.70
C LEU A 33 -0.46 9.16 3.44
N PHE A 34 -1.51 8.55 2.90
CA PHE A 34 -1.52 7.15 2.47
C PHE A 34 -1.12 7.01 1.01
N LEU A 35 -0.12 6.15 0.75
CA LEU A 35 0.34 5.73 -0.57
C LEU A 35 -0.19 4.33 -0.83
N HIS A 36 -1.04 4.20 -1.85
CA HIS A 36 -1.66 2.91 -2.18
C HIS A 36 -0.70 1.93 -2.86
N GLY A 37 -1.10 0.67 -2.88
CA GLY A 37 -0.37 -0.42 -3.51
C GLY A 37 -0.54 -0.52 -5.02
N GLY A 38 -0.09 -1.61 -5.56
CA GLY A 38 -0.21 -1.96 -6.97
C GLY A 38 1.13 -2.19 -7.64
N CYS A 39 1.72 -1.28 -8.41
CA CYS A 39 1.27 0.07 -8.74
C CYS A 39 -0.13 0.10 -9.41
N GLY A 40 -0.83 1.22 -9.32
CA GLY A 40 -2.14 1.38 -10.00
C GLY A 40 -3.37 0.90 -9.21
N ALA A 41 -3.22 0.38 -7.98
CA ALA A 41 -4.32 -0.15 -7.16
C ALA A 41 -4.81 0.88 -6.12
N ALA A 42 -5.46 1.96 -6.60
CA ALA A 42 -5.97 3.02 -5.73
C ALA A 42 -6.92 2.52 -4.64
N ASP A 43 -6.69 2.90 -3.40
CA ASP A 43 -7.36 2.34 -2.21
C ASP A 43 -8.14 3.36 -1.37
N ARG A 44 -8.31 4.62 -1.83
CA ARG A 44 -9.03 5.68 -1.11
C ARG A 44 -10.36 5.23 -0.48
N PRO A 45 -11.26 4.50 -1.19
CA PRO A 45 -12.50 4.05 -0.60
C PRO A 45 -12.30 3.10 0.58
N PHE A 46 -11.25 2.28 0.54
CA PHE A 46 -10.95 1.31 1.59
C PHE A 46 -10.47 2.02 2.85
N ILE A 47 -9.50 2.94 2.73
CA ILE A 47 -9.03 3.75 3.86
C ILE A 47 -10.19 4.55 4.48
N MET A 48 -11.03 5.17 3.64
CA MET A 48 -12.20 5.93 4.12
C MET A 48 -13.26 5.05 4.80
N LYS A 49 -13.35 3.77 4.46
CA LYS A 49 -14.25 2.83 5.11
C LYS A 49 -13.71 2.33 6.45
N TRP A 50 -12.50 1.80 6.46
CA TRP A 50 -11.99 1.06 7.61
C TRP A 50 -11.12 1.88 8.56
N ASN A 51 -10.52 2.98 8.06
CA ASN A 51 -9.59 3.77 8.84
C ASN A 51 -10.08 5.21 9.11
N SER A 52 -11.33 5.54 8.75
CA SER A 52 -11.86 6.89 8.92
C SER A 52 -11.92 7.36 10.39
N GLN A 53 -11.93 6.46 11.36
CA GLN A 53 -11.86 6.81 12.78
C GLN A 53 -10.55 7.55 13.11
N LEU A 54 -9.46 7.28 12.40
CA LEU A 54 -8.22 8.04 12.58
C LEU A 54 -8.38 9.53 12.25
N ALA A 55 -9.41 9.92 11.48
CA ALA A 55 -9.68 11.32 11.20
C ALA A 55 -10.14 12.13 12.43
N ASP A 56 -10.45 11.46 13.54
CA ASP A 56 -10.71 12.13 14.82
C ASP A 56 -9.42 12.73 15.42
N VAL A 57 -8.26 12.16 15.13
CA VAL A 57 -6.95 12.53 15.73
C VAL A 57 -5.85 12.81 14.68
N ALA A 58 -6.15 12.66 13.40
CA ALA A 58 -5.24 12.95 12.29
C ALA A 58 -5.99 13.63 11.14
N THR A 59 -5.24 14.31 10.26
CA THR A 59 -5.72 14.70 8.93
C THR A 59 -5.36 13.57 7.97
N LEU A 60 -6.34 12.72 7.66
CA LEU A 60 -6.17 11.61 6.72
C LEU A 60 -6.18 12.14 5.29
N VAL A 61 -5.15 11.80 4.54
CA VAL A 61 -5.03 12.10 3.12
C VAL A 61 -4.79 10.80 2.35
N CYS A 62 -5.62 10.56 1.35
CA CYS A 62 -5.41 9.51 0.37
C CYS A 62 -5.22 10.14 -1.00
N TRP A 63 -4.30 9.64 -1.76
CA TRP A 63 -3.95 10.14 -3.08
C TRP A 63 -4.05 9.02 -4.12
N ASP A 64 -4.79 9.27 -5.22
CA ASP A 64 -4.73 8.40 -6.39
C ASP A 64 -3.46 8.76 -7.16
N GLN A 65 -2.44 7.90 -7.07
CA GLN A 65 -1.16 8.09 -7.74
C GLN A 65 -1.36 8.09 -9.26
N ARG A 66 -0.39 8.63 -9.99
CA ARG A 66 -0.42 8.66 -11.46
C ARG A 66 -0.73 7.28 -12.04
N GLY A 67 -1.62 7.23 -13.02
CA GLY A 67 -2.04 5.98 -13.64
C GLY A 67 -2.99 5.11 -12.80
N ALA A 68 -3.50 5.62 -11.66
CA ALA A 68 -4.38 4.87 -10.76
C ALA A 68 -5.72 5.57 -10.50
N GLY A 69 -6.74 4.83 -10.11
CA GLY A 69 -8.02 5.34 -9.66
C GLY A 69 -8.64 6.37 -10.62
N ILE A 70 -8.95 7.56 -10.11
CA ILE A 70 -9.49 8.67 -10.91
C ILE A 70 -8.40 9.31 -11.80
N ALA A 71 -7.12 9.21 -11.40
CA ALA A 71 -6.00 9.73 -12.17
C ALA A 71 -5.71 8.90 -13.44
N TYR A 72 -6.23 7.67 -13.55
CA TYR A 72 -6.06 6.85 -14.75
C TYR A 72 -6.93 7.35 -15.92
N ASN A 73 -6.28 7.68 -17.02
CA ASN A 73 -6.94 8.06 -18.28
C ASN A 73 -6.36 7.24 -19.44
N SER A 74 -7.15 6.31 -19.96
CA SER A 74 -6.73 5.42 -21.05
C SER A 74 -6.34 6.13 -22.36
N LYS A 75 -6.77 7.39 -22.56
CA LYS A 75 -6.45 8.18 -23.75
C LYS A 75 -5.04 8.78 -23.66
N THR A 76 -4.61 9.18 -22.47
CA THR A 76 -3.29 9.81 -22.23
C THR A 76 -2.24 8.80 -21.77
N ALA A 77 -2.64 7.73 -21.09
CA ALA A 77 -1.76 6.71 -20.56
C ALA A 77 -0.74 6.17 -21.59
N LYS A 78 -1.16 5.97 -22.83
CA LYS A 78 -0.28 5.46 -23.90
C LYS A 78 0.89 6.38 -24.27
N TYR A 79 0.88 7.63 -23.82
CA TYR A 79 1.93 8.62 -24.08
C TYR A 79 2.81 8.89 -22.87
N GLU A 80 2.49 8.30 -21.72
CA GLU A 80 3.23 8.49 -20.48
C GLU A 80 4.13 7.29 -20.21
N VAL A 81 5.35 7.55 -19.79
CA VAL A 81 6.28 6.55 -19.27
C VAL A 81 6.38 6.75 -17.75
N LEU A 82 5.91 5.77 -17.00
CA LEU A 82 5.90 5.83 -15.54
C LEU A 82 7.22 5.31 -14.99
N THR A 83 8.03 6.22 -14.42
CA THR A 83 9.32 5.91 -13.81
C THR A 83 9.31 6.14 -12.31
N LYS A 84 10.28 5.58 -11.61
CA LYS A 84 10.52 5.80 -10.18
C LYS A 84 10.68 7.27 -9.85
N GLU A 85 11.48 7.99 -10.61
CA GLU A 85 11.76 9.41 -10.43
C GLU A 85 10.48 10.23 -10.55
N LEU A 86 9.65 9.94 -11.55
CA LEU A 86 8.37 10.62 -11.75
C LEU A 86 7.43 10.43 -10.56
N TYR A 87 7.36 9.23 -9.99
CA TYR A 87 6.53 8.97 -8.81
C TYR A 87 7.06 9.66 -7.55
N ILE A 88 8.37 9.72 -7.37
CA ILE A 88 9.00 10.46 -6.26
C ILE A 88 8.72 11.96 -6.40
N ASP A 89 8.82 12.52 -7.59
CA ASP A 89 8.57 13.95 -7.85
C ASP A 89 7.08 14.29 -7.68
N ASP A 90 6.17 13.44 -8.15
CA ASP A 90 4.73 13.57 -7.89
C ASP A 90 4.42 13.54 -6.40
N LEU A 91 5.02 12.59 -5.65
CA LEU A 91 4.85 12.50 -4.21
C LEU A 91 5.37 13.76 -3.52
N ASN A 92 6.54 14.28 -3.94
CA ASN A 92 7.07 15.51 -3.39
C ASN A 92 6.14 16.70 -3.62
N ASN A 93 5.55 16.82 -4.81
CA ASN A 93 4.58 17.87 -5.10
C ASN A 93 3.35 17.80 -4.18
N VAL A 94 2.81 16.60 -3.97
CA VAL A 94 1.68 16.37 -3.04
C VAL A 94 2.08 16.68 -1.60
N VAL A 95 3.26 16.26 -1.16
CA VAL A 95 3.76 16.52 0.20
C VAL A 95 3.94 18.01 0.45
N GLN A 96 4.57 18.76 -0.47
CA GLN A 96 4.76 20.21 -0.32
C GLN A 96 3.41 20.93 -0.26
N TYR A 97 2.46 20.57 -1.15
CA TYR A 97 1.11 21.11 -1.10
C TYR A 97 0.43 20.88 0.26
N LEU A 98 0.53 19.69 0.83
CA LEU A 98 -0.07 19.36 2.12
C LEU A 98 0.59 20.09 3.28
N LYS A 99 1.92 20.22 3.26
CA LYS A 99 2.68 21.01 4.24
C LYS A 99 2.23 22.47 4.27
N GLU A 100 2.11 23.09 3.10
CA GLU A 100 1.67 24.45 2.94
C GLU A 100 0.21 24.62 3.40
N ARG A 101 -0.70 23.79 2.90
CA ARG A 101 -2.14 23.83 3.21
C ARG A 101 -2.46 23.73 4.70
N PHE A 102 -1.73 22.85 5.40
CA PHE A 102 -1.97 22.57 6.83
C PHE A 102 -0.94 23.20 7.76
N HIS A 103 -0.04 24.03 7.24
CA HIS A 103 1.05 24.69 7.99
C HIS A 103 1.84 23.68 8.83
N LYS A 104 2.33 22.62 8.19
CA LYS A 104 3.13 21.56 8.82
C LYS A 104 4.55 21.53 8.22
N ASP A 105 5.55 21.42 9.08
CA ASP A 105 6.95 21.26 8.65
C ASP A 105 7.19 19.86 8.10
N LYS A 106 6.56 18.86 8.67
CA LYS A 106 6.69 17.44 8.30
C LYS A 106 5.33 16.73 8.34
N ILE A 107 5.18 15.68 7.52
CA ILE A 107 4.00 14.81 7.51
C ILE A 107 4.36 13.38 7.92
N ILE A 108 3.34 12.59 8.29
CA ILE A 108 3.47 11.14 8.47
C ILE A 108 3.17 10.47 7.13
N LEU A 109 4.08 9.63 6.67
CA LEU A 109 3.95 8.92 5.41
C LEU A 109 3.62 7.45 5.65
N VAL A 110 2.55 6.96 5.05
CA VAL A 110 2.09 5.57 5.18
C VAL A 110 2.10 4.93 3.80
N GLY A 111 2.91 3.90 3.60
CA GLY A 111 3.00 3.17 2.33
C GLY A 111 2.46 1.75 2.45
N HIS A 112 1.53 1.34 1.57
CA HIS A 112 1.03 -0.02 1.50
C HIS A 112 1.54 -0.74 0.25
N SER A 113 2.13 -1.94 0.40
CA SER A 113 2.59 -2.74 -0.73
C SER A 113 3.56 -1.94 -1.64
N PHE A 114 3.32 -1.77 -2.92
CA PHE A 114 4.08 -0.86 -3.79
C PHE A 114 4.23 0.55 -3.20
N GLY A 115 3.20 1.09 -2.55
CA GLY A 115 3.30 2.37 -1.84
C GLY A 115 4.37 2.38 -0.76
N SER A 116 4.77 1.20 -0.24
CA SER A 116 5.88 1.09 0.71
C SER A 116 7.26 1.19 0.03
N GLU A 117 7.39 0.74 -1.22
CA GLU A 117 8.59 0.99 -2.02
C GLU A 117 8.75 2.49 -2.27
N LEU A 118 7.68 3.13 -2.77
CA LEU A 118 7.65 4.57 -3.02
C LEU A 118 7.94 5.37 -1.74
N GLY A 119 7.39 4.94 -0.60
CA GLY A 119 7.62 5.57 0.70
C GLY A 119 9.07 5.52 1.13
N VAL A 120 9.75 4.36 1.00
CA VAL A 120 11.17 4.20 1.32
C VAL A 120 12.04 5.05 0.39
N TRP A 121 11.81 5.02 -0.92
CA TRP A 121 12.56 5.86 -1.87
C TRP A 121 12.41 7.36 -1.58
N TYR A 122 11.17 7.77 -1.21
CA TYR A 122 10.90 9.16 -0.86
C TYR A 122 11.64 9.58 0.41
N VAL A 123 11.58 8.74 1.46
CA VAL A 123 12.28 9.02 2.73
C VAL A 123 13.80 9.10 2.54
N GLN A 124 14.37 8.25 1.69
CA GLN A 124 15.80 8.34 1.38
C GLN A 124 16.18 9.69 0.73
N LYS A 125 15.32 10.22 -0.14
CA LYS A 125 15.57 11.45 -0.91
C LYS A 125 15.16 12.72 -0.15
N HIS A 126 14.13 12.64 0.70
CA HIS A 126 13.46 13.78 1.34
C HIS A 126 13.11 13.53 2.82
N PRO A 127 14.07 13.10 3.67
CA PRO A 127 13.79 12.83 5.09
C PRO A 127 13.34 14.09 5.87
N GLU A 128 13.73 15.28 5.40
CA GLU A 128 13.34 16.56 5.99
C GLU A 128 11.84 16.84 5.94
N ASN A 129 11.10 16.16 5.05
CA ASN A 129 9.66 16.34 4.89
C ASN A 129 8.82 15.33 5.71
N VAL A 130 9.47 14.30 6.27
CA VAL A 130 8.79 13.15 6.88
C VAL A 130 9.01 13.14 8.39
N LYS A 131 7.91 13.13 9.16
CA LYS A 131 7.94 13.02 10.63
C LYS A 131 8.20 11.58 11.07
N SER A 132 7.55 10.63 10.41
CA SER A 132 7.73 9.19 10.56
C SER A 132 7.23 8.46 9.33
N TYR A 133 7.79 7.29 9.08
CA TYR A 133 7.39 6.39 8.02
C TYR A 133 6.71 5.14 8.58
N VAL A 134 5.59 4.74 7.96
CA VAL A 134 4.85 3.51 8.29
C VAL A 134 4.74 2.66 7.03
N GLY A 135 5.37 1.50 7.02
CA GLY A 135 5.22 0.49 5.97
C GLY A 135 4.15 -0.54 6.34
N ILE A 136 3.18 -0.76 5.46
CA ILE A 136 2.14 -1.80 5.59
C ILE A 136 2.34 -2.80 4.46
N GLY A 137 2.43 -4.10 4.77
CA GLY A 137 2.77 -5.07 3.74
C GLY A 137 4.04 -4.64 3.00
N GLN A 138 5.10 -4.37 3.76
CA GLN A 138 6.34 -3.74 3.28
C GLN A 138 7.07 -4.63 2.29
N VAL A 139 7.34 -4.10 1.11
CA VAL A 139 8.21 -4.74 0.11
C VAL A 139 9.68 -4.54 0.50
N ILE A 140 10.49 -5.61 0.45
CA ILE A 140 11.90 -5.56 0.86
C ILE A 140 12.83 -6.04 -0.25
N ASP A 141 12.64 -7.26 -0.72
CA ASP A 141 13.46 -7.91 -1.75
C ASP A 141 12.53 -8.64 -2.71
N ALA A 142 12.39 -8.11 -3.90
CA ALA A 142 11.45 -8.62 -4.88
C ALA A 142 11.76 -10.07 -5.31
N VAL A 143 13.04 -10.45 -5.35
CA VAL A 143 13.46 -11.79 -5.78
C VAL A 143 13.21 -12.83 -4.71
N LYS A 144 13.69 -12.59 -3.48
CA LYS A 144 13.46 -13.47 -2.33
C LYS A 144 11.98 -13.60 -2.02
N ASN A 145 11.25 -12.47 -2.07
CA ASN A 145 9.82 -12.43 -1.81
C ASN A 145 9.05 -13.38 -2.75
N GLU A 146 9.31 -13.29 -4.05
CA GLU A 146 8.62 -14.14 -5.03
C GLU A 146 8.91 -15.62 -4.81
N GLN A 147 10.16 -15.99 -4.50
CA GLN A 147 10.52 -17.37 -4.18
C GLN A 147 9.77 -17.87 -2.93
N MET A 148 9.80 -17.11 -1.83
CA MET A 148 9.12 -17.48 -0.59
C MET A 148 7.60 -17.56 -0.75
N SER A 149 7.01 -16.67 -1.54
CA SER A 149 5.59 -16.67 -1.91
C SER A 149 5.20 -17.93 -2.68
N PHE A 150 6.01 -18.33 -3.66
CA PHE A 150 5.80 -19.56 -4.42
C PHE A 150 5.89 -20.80 -3.53
N ASP A 151 6.94 -20.89 -2.71
CA ASP A 151 7.18 -22.04 -1.82
C ASP A 151 6.04 -22.20 -0.79
N TYR A 152 5.55 -21.10 -0.22
CA TYR A 152 4.36 -21.12 0.62
C TYR A 152 3.15 -21.67 -0.13
N THR A 153 2.88 -21.13 -1.32
CA THR A 153 1.71 -21.49 -2.10
C THR A 153 1.70 -22.99 -2.48
N LEU A 154 2.85 -23.51 -2.90
CA LEU A 154 3.00 -24.93 -3.25
C LEU A 154 2.91 -25.83 -2.00
N ARG A 155 3.52 -25.42 -0.88
CA ARG A 155 3.41 -26.11 0.42
C ARG A 155 1.96 -26.22 0.88
N GLU A 156 1.20 -25.12 0.83
CA GLU A 156 -0.21 -25.12 1.22
C GLU A 156 -1.08 -25.96 0.27
N ALA A 157 -0.81 -25.93 -1.04
CA ALA A 157 -1.48 -26.80 -2.01
C ALA A 157 -1.27 -28.28 -1.68
N LYS A 158 -0.03 -28.67 -1.35
CA LYS A 158 0.30 -30.04 -0.92
C LYS A 158 -0.38 -30.39 0.40
N ARG A 159 -0.31 -29.52 1.40
CA ARG A 159 -0.93 -29.73 2.73
C ARG A 159 -2.43 -29.96 2.63
N LYS A 160 -3.11 -29.24 1.73
CA LYS A 160 -4.55 -29.37 1.47
C LYS A 160 -4.91 -30.43 0.46
N ASN A 161 -3.93 -31.17 -0.07
CA ASN A 161 -4.10 -32.18 -1.13
C ASN A 161 -4.85 -31.67 -2.36
N ASP A 162 -4.63 -30.40 -2.73
CA ASP A 162 -5.24 -29.77 -3.91
C ASP A 162 -4.48 -30.14 -5.17
N LYS A 163 -4.83 -31.29 -5.75
CA LYS A 163 -4.15 -31.86 -6.94
C LYS A 163 -4.12 -30.89 -8.13
N LYS A 164 -5.21 -30.09 -8.30
CA LYS A 164 -5.27 -29.10 -9.39
C LYS A 164 -4.27 -27.98 -9.16
N ALA A 165 -4.23 -27.42 -7.96
CA ALA A 165 -3.28 -26.37 -7.60
C ALA A 165 -1.84 -26.86 -7.72
N ILE A 166 -1.53 -28.06 -7.19
CA ILE A 166 -0.19 -28.67 -7.28
C ILE A 166 0.25 -28.78 -8.74
N LYS A 167 -0.61 -29.36 -9.61
CA LYS A 167 -0.29 -29.52 -11.03
C LYS A 167 0.03 -28.16 -11.68
N VAL A 168 -0.84 -27.17 -11.52
CA VAL A 168 -0.67 -25.83 -12.12
C VAL A 168 0.58 -25.13 -11.59
N LEU A 169 0.84 -25.19 -10.29
CA LEU A 169 2.03 -24.56 -9.70
C LEU A 169 3.32 -25.21 -10.16
N LEU A 170 3.36 -26.55 -10.31
CA LEU A 170 4.52 -27.26 -10.86
C LEU A 170 4.73 -26.94 -12.34
N GLU A 171 3.67 -26.75 -13.13
CA GLU A 171 3.76 -26.34 -14.54
C GLU A 171 4.28 -24.89 -14.68
N ILE A 172 3.90 -23.99 -13.78
CA ILE A 172 4.43 -22.61 -13.74
C ILE A 172 5.92 -22.64 -13.37
N GLY A 173 6.28 -23.47 -12.40
CA GLY A 173 7.59 -23.55 -11.79
C GLY A 173 7.90 -22.37 -10.87
N PRO A 174 9.01 -22.40 -10.11
CA PRO A 174 9.46 -21.33 -9.26
C PRO A 174 9.85 -20.09 -10.09
N PRO A 175 9.76 -18.89 -9.52
CA PRO A 175 10.21 -17.68 -10.21
C PRO A 175 11.73 -17.70 -10.44
N VAL A 176 12.18 -17.12 -11.55
CA VAL A 176 13.60 -16.95 -11.88
C VAL A 176 13.89 -15.45 -11.82
N ASN A 177 14.80 -15.03 -10.94
CA ASN A 177 15.11 -13.61 -10.69
C ASN A 177 13.83 -12.77 -10.42
N GLY A 178 12.87 -13.34 -9.68
CA GLY A 178 11.61 -12.67 -9.34
C GLY A 178 10.54 -12.65 -10.44
N PHE A 179 10.78 -13.34 -11.57
CA PHE A 179 9.83 -13.41 -12.69
C PHE A 179 9.28 -14.82 -12.87
N TYR A 180 7.97 -14.91 -13.09
CA TYR A 180 7.32 -16.17 -13.45
C TYR A 180 7.35 -16.39 -14.96
N LYS A 181 7.53 -17.66 -15.38
CA LYS A 181 7.44 -18.07 -16.77
C LYS A 181 6.10 -17.62 -17.39
N ASP A 182 6.13 -17.13 -18.64
CA ASP A 182 4.96 -16.71 -19.41
C ASP A 182 4.05 -15.71 -18.68
N ASN A 183 4.62 -14.82 -17.84
CA ASN A 183 3.89 -13.83 -17.03
C ASN A 183 2.79 -14.45 -16.14
N LYS A 184 2.98 -15.68 -15.67
CA LYS A 184 1.99 -16.41 -14.87
C LYS A 184 1.93 -15.99 -13.38
N MET A 185 2.48 -14.85 -13.03
CA MET A 185 2.42 -14.31 -11.66
C MET A 185 0.97 -14.23 -11.14
N LEU A 186 0.02 -13.74 -11.94
CA LEU A 186 -1.39 -13.67 -11.53
C LEU A 186 -2.02 -15.04 -11.25
N VAL A 187 -1.58 -16.07 -11.94
CA VAL A 187 -2.05 -17.46 -11.69
C VAL A 187 -1.55 -17.92 -10.32
N GLN A 188 -0.27 -17.68 -10.00
CA GLN A 188 0.29 -17.97 -8.69
C GLN A 188 -0.44 -17.17 -7.61
N ARG A 189 -0.70 -15.85 -7.81
CA ARG A 189 -1.42 -14.98 -6.85
C ARG A 189 -2.85 -15.47 -6.58
N ASN A 190 -3.55 -16.02 -7.56
CA ASN A 190 -4.88 -16.61 -7.34
C ASN A 190 -4.82 -17.78 -6.36
N TYR A 191 -3.82 -18.66 -6.48
CA TYR A 191 -3.62 -19.75 -5.52
C TYR A 191 -3.10 -19.26 -4.18
N LEU A 192 -2.21 -18.27 -4.16
CA LEU A 192 -1.75 -17.62 -2.94
C LEU A 192 -2.94 -17.09 -2.13
N ASN A 193 -3.85 -16.34 -2.78
CA ASN A 193 -5.05 -15.83 -2.13
C ASN A 193 -6.01 -16.96 -1.69
N LYS A 194 -6.19 -17.98 -2.53
CA LYS A 194 -6.98 -19.18 -2.17
C LYS A 194 -6.50 -19.84 -0.89
N PHE A 195 -5.19 -19.80 -0.63
CA PHE A 195 -4.58 -20.41 0.54
C PHE A 195 -4.35 -19.43 1.70
N GLY A 196 -4.86 -18.19 1.59
CA GLY A 196 -4.84 -17.20 2.67
C GLY A 196 -3.55 -16.42 2.80
N GLY A 197 -2.69 -16.43 1.77
CA GLY A 197 -1.42 -15.70 1.77
C GLY A 197 -1.51 -14.25 1.29
N ILE A 198 -2.70 -13.78 0.86
CA ILE A 198 -2.98 -12.36 0.56
C ILE A 198 -4.04 -11.82 1.53
N LEU A 199 -5.24 -12.42 1.54
CA LEU A 199 -6.32 -12.10 2.48
C LEU A 199 -6.59 -13.30 3.36
N TYR A 200 -6.63 -13.10 4.69
CA TYR A 200 -6.63 -14.22 5.62
C TYR A 200 -7.99 -14.45 6.29
N GLY A 201 -8.50 -15.68 6.19
CA GLY A 201 -9.65 -16.17 6.93
C GLY A 201 -10.92 -15.33 6.79
N LYS A 202 -11.70 -15.21 7.87
CA LYS A 202 -12.95 -14.46 7.89
C LYS A 202 -12.76 -12.95 7.71
N TYR A 203 -11.64 -12.43 8.13
CA TYR A 203 -11.31 -11.00 8.02
C TYR A 203 -11.04 -10.63 6.56
N GLY A 204 -10.24 -11.43 5.85
CA GLY A 204 -10.02 -11.26 4.41
C GLY A 204 -11.31 -11.43 3.59
N ASN A 205 -12.18 -12.39 3.95
CA ASN A 205 -13.49 -12.55 3.32
C ASN A 205 -14.38 -11.30 3.50
N SER A 206 -14.30 -10.62 4.65
CA SER A 206 -15.03 -9.37 4.89
C SER A 206 -14.59 -8.26 3.92
N VAL A 207 -13.29 -8.17 3.63
CA VAL A 207 -12.74 -7.23 2.64
C VAL A 207 -13.29 -7.56 1.25
N ILE A 208 -13.19 -8.82 0.81
CA ILE A 208 -13.69 -9.28 -0.50
C ILE A 208 -15.18 -8.95 -0.68
N ASN A 209 -16.01 -9.25 0.32
CA ASN A 209 -17.45 -9.01 0.28
C ASN A 209 -17.84 -7.52 0.24
N THR A 210 -16.90 -6.63 0.50
CA THR A 210 -17.11 -5.18 0.43
C THR A 210 -16.83 -4.61 -0.96
N LEU A 211 -15.96 -5.24 -1.76
CA LEU A 211 -15.56 -4.76 -3.08
C LEU A 211 -16.72 -4.34 -4.00
N PRO A 212 -17.79 -5.16 -4.18
CA PRO A 212 -18.90 -4.80 -5.06
C PRO A 212 -19.73 -3.61 -4.57
N LYS A 213 -19.61 -3.25 -3.29
CA LYS A 213 -20.38 -2.17 -2.65
C LYS A 213 -19.71 -0.80 -2.75
N ILE A 214 -18.44 -0.75 -3.15
CA ILE A 214 -17.63 0.48 -3.16
C ILE A 214 -18.26 1.59 -4.01
N PRO A 215 -18.76 1.36 -5.24
CA PRO A 215 -19.38 2.41 -6.04
C PRO A 215 -20.63 3.03 -5.38
N CYS A 216 -21.35 2.24 -4.59
CA CYS A 216 -22.54 2.72 -3.85
C CYS A 216 -22.16 3.54 -2.61
N MET A 217 -20.98 3.28 -2.04
CA MET A 217 -20.51 3.93 -0.82
C MET A 217 -19.77 5.23 -1.08
N PHE A 218 -19.11 5.35 -2.23
CA PHE A 218 -18.21 6.46 -2.57
C PHE A 218 -18.51 6.96 -3.98
N LYS A 219 -19.24 8.08 -4.07
CA LYS A 219 -19.71 8.65 -5.35
C LYS A 219 -18.58 9.04 -6.30
N GLU A 220 -17.40 9.41 -5.78
CA GLU A 220 -16.23 9.75 -6.58
C GLU A 220 -15.62 8.53 -7.29
N TYR A 221 -15.87 7.32 -6.80
CA TYR A 221 -15.47 6.07 -7.45
C TYR A 221 -16.66 5.53 -8.24
N SER A 222 -16.88 6.09 -9.40
CA SER A 222 -17.93 5.66 -10.31
C SER A 222 -17.73 4.20 -10.75
N LEU A 223 -18.80 3.58 -11.27
CA LEU A 223 -18.69 2.26 -11.89
C LEU A 223 -17.61 2.22 -12.98
N LYS A 224 -17.47 3.30 -13.77
CA LYS A 224 -16.41 3.43 -14.78
C LYS A 224 -15.01 3.37 -14.14
N THR A 225 -14.80 4.06 -13.03
CA THR A 225 -13.52 4.03 -12.29
C THR A 225 -13.21 2.61 -11.82
N MET A 226 -14.20 1.89 -11.31
CA MET A 226 -14.05 0.49 -10.90
C MET A 226 -13.75 -0.45 -12.07
N LEU A 227 -14.40 -0.28 -13.21
CA LEU A 227 -14.10 -1.06 -14.43
C LEU A 227 -12.69 -0.78 -14.96
N ASN A 228 -12.19 0.44 -14.80
CA ASN A 228 -10.84 0.81 -15.18
C ASN A 228 -9.78 0.37 -14.17
N TYR A 229 -10.14 -0.06 -12.98
CA TYR A 229 -9.20 -0.45 -11.91
C TYR A 229 -8.21 -1.52 -12.37
N VAL A 230 -8.71 -2.60 -13.00
CA VAL A 230 -7.86 -3.66 -13.54
C VAL A 230 -6.97 -3.14 -14.67
N LYS A 231 -7.52 -2.30 -15.55
CA LYS A 231 -6.75 -1.70 -16.66
C LYS A 231 -5.64 -0.79 -16.15
N ALA A 232 -5.92 0.03 -15.14
CA ALA A 232 -4.94 0.90 -14.49
C ALA A 232 -3.79 0.09 -13.88
N ASN A 233 -4.13 -0.98 -13.15
CA ASN A 233 -3.13 -1.85 -12.54
C ASN A 233 -2.26 -2.55 -13.60
N VAL A 234 -2.87 -3.13 -14.64
CA VAL A 234 -2.13 -3.77 -15.75
C VAL A 234 -1.24 -2.74 -16.47
N TYR A 235 -1.74 -1.53 -16.72
CA TYR A 235 -0.96 -0.45 -17.32
C TYR A 235 0.26 -0.11 -16.47
N CYS A 236 0.08 0.17 -15.18
CA CYS A 236 1.18 0.53 -14.30
C CYS A 236 2.22 -0.60 -14.18
N LEU A 237 1.76 -1.86 -14.05
CA LEU A 237 2.64 -3.03 -13.99
C LEU A 237 3.45 -3.24 -15.29
N SER A 238 2.96 -2.78 -16.43
CA SER A 238 3.69 -2.87 -17.72
C SER A 238 4.71 -1.75 -17.92
N GLN A 239 4.71 -0.72 -17.07
CA GLN A 239 5.62 0.42 -17.14
C GLN A 239 6.95 0.16 -16.41
N PRO A 240 8.02 0.94 -16.65
CA PRO A 240 9.29 0.81 -15.93
C PRO A 240 9.11 0.73 -14.42
N ILE A 241 8.28 1.58 -13.81
CA ILE A 241 7.99 1.55 -12.37
C ILE A 241 7.46 0.19 -11.89
N GLY A 242 6.63 -0.48 -12.66
CA GLY A 242 6.06 -1.80 -12.31
C GLY A 242 7.01 -2.96 -12.55
N GLN A 243 8.16 -2.71 -13.18
CA GLN A 243 9.22 -3.68 -13.45
C GLN A 243 10.43 -3.52 -12.52
N GLU A 244 10.42 -2.51 -11.65
CA GLU A 244 11.47 -2.32 -10.64
C GLU A 244 11.60 -3.58 -9.76
N LYS A 245 12.84 -3.95 -9.46
CA LYS A 245 13.16 -5.07 -8.57
C LYS A 245 14.02 -4.54 -7.44
N VAL A 246 13.33 -4.18 -6.35
CA VAL A 246 14.01 -3.68 -5.15
C VAL A 246 14.76 -4.79 -4.43
N ASP A 247 15.89 -4.41 -3.84
CA ASP A 247 16.62 -5.16 -2.82
C ASP A 247 17.04 -4.19 -1.71
N PHE A 248 16.13 -3.94 -0.76
CA PHE A 248 16.40 -3.00 0.33
C PHE A 248 17.41 -3.54 1.35
N PHE A 249 17.68 -4.83 1.38
CA PHE A 249 18.82 -5.34 2.14
C PHE A 249 20.15 -4.79 1.63
N LYS A 250 20.24 -4.55 0.32
CA LYS A 250 21.42 -4.00 -0.33
C LYS A 250 21.39 -2.47 -0.34
N ASP A 251 20.27 -1.89 -0.75
CA ASP A 251 20.18 -0.50 -1.18
C ASP A 251 19.77 0.47 -0.05
N VAL A 252 19.23 -0.05 1.08
CA VAL A 252 18.71 0.78 2.19
C VAL A 252 19.21 0.25 3.53
N LYS A 253 20.34 0.80 3.99
CA LYS A 253 20.96 0.44 5.28
C LYS A 253 20.48 1.33 6.42
N SER A 254 20.08 2.58 6.10
CA SER A 254 19.60 3.54 7.07
C SER A 254 18.45 4.39 6.53
N LEU A 255 17.59 4.86 7.43
CA LEU A 255 16.59 5.89 7.18
C LEU A 255 16.62 6.90 8.33
N ASP A 256 16.66 8.19 8.02
CA ASP A 256 16.82 9.29 9.00
C ASP A 256 15.51 9.71 9.69
N VAL A 257 14.52 8.83 9.71
CA VAL A 257 13.20 9.05 10.33
C VAL A 257 12.78 7.83 11.15
N PRO A 258 11.89 7.97 12.14
CA PRO A 258 11.26 6.84 12.81
C PRO A 258 10.52 5.93 11.83
N VAL A 259 10.74 4.61 11.92
CA VAL A 259 10.19 3.57 11.03
C VAL A 259 9.31 2.61 11.81
N TYR A 260 8.08 2.43 11.31
CA TYR A 260 7.13 1.45 11.83
C TYR A 260 6.75 0.50 10.71
N LEU A 261 6.80 -0.82 10.95
CA LEU A 261 6.27 -1.81 10.02
C LEU A 261 5.05 -2.50 10.61
N PHE A 262 3.93 -2.44 9.88
CA PHE A 262 2.64 -3.03 10.23
C PHE A 262 2.38 -4.20 9.29
N MET A 263 2.65 -5.42 9.74
CA MET A 263 2.67 -6.62 8.89
C MET A 263 1.63 -7.64 9.34
N GLY A 264 0.85 -8.16 8.40
CA GLY A 264 0.01 -9.32 8.68
C GLY A 264 0.86 -10.58 8.77
N LYS A 265 0.61 -11.41 9.79
CA LYS A 265 1.37 -12.64 10.04
C LYS A 265 1.27 -13.66 8.89
N PHE A 266 0.17 -13.61 8.14
CA PHE A 266 -0.09 -14.49 7.00
C PHE A 266 0.13 -13.81 5.66
N ASP A 267 0.88 -12.70 5.65
CA ASP A 267 1.28 -12.05 4.42
C ASP A 267 2.43 -12.82 3.75
N TYR A 268 2.10 -13.44 2.62
CA TYR A 268 3.03 -14.07 1.70
C TYR A 268 2.99 -13.39 0.31
N ASN A 269 2.27 -12.28 0.19
CA ASN A 269 2.37 -11.40 -0.97
C ASN A 269 3.58 -10.47 -0.84
N THR A 270 3.78 -9.93 0.37
CA THR A 270 5.01 -9.29 0.83
C THR A 270 5.37 -9.92 2.18
N VAL A 271 6.40 -10.78 2.16
CA VAL A 271 6.60 -11.76 3.23
C VAL A 271 6.92 -11.11 4.57
N HIS A 272 6.07 -11.40 5.58
CA HIS A 272 6.16 -10.89 6.95
C HIS A 272 7.57 -11.04 7.57
N ASP A 273 8.17 -12.23 7.47
CA ASP A 273 9.46 -12.51 8.10
C ASP A 273 10.61 -11.77 7.40
N LEU A 274 10.50 -11.57 6.08
CA LEU A 274 11.47 -10.80 5.30
C LEU A 274 11.48 -9.32 5.72
N ALA A 275 10.29 -8.77 5.98
CA ALA A 275 10.15 -7.40 6.48
C ALA A 275 10.72 -7.25 7.90
N LYS A 276 10.53 -8.27 8.76
CA LYS A 276 11.09 -8.30 10.10
C LYS A 276 12.63 -8.34 10.07
N GLU A 277 13.20 -9.22 9.25
CA GLU A 277 14.65 -9.35 9.07
C GLU A 277 15.29 -8.03 8.62
N TRP A 278 14.67 -7.38 7.62
CA TRP A 278 15.16 -6.09 7.14
C TRP A 278 15.11 -5.00 8.22
N LEU A 279 13.99 -4.89 8.95
CA LEU A 279 13.85 -3.88 9.99
C LEU A 279 14.87 -4.08 11.12
N ASP A 280 15.16 -5.33 11.48
CA ASP A 280 16.15 -5.63 12.53
C ASP A 280 17.55 -5.12 12.13
N GLY A 281 17.93 -5.27 10.86
CA GLY A 281 19.20 -4.77 10.30
C GLY A 281 19.23 -3.30 9.90
N LEU A 282 18.08 -2.62 9.81
CA LEU A 282 17.98 -1.23 9.42
C LEU A 282 18.51 -0.30 10.54
N GLU A 283 19.28 0.72 10.22
CA GLU A 283 19.59 1.83 11.11
C GLU A 283 18.52 2.92 10.99
N ALA A 284 17.90 3.31 12.12
CA ALA A 284 16.93 4.42 12.15
C ALA A 284 16.83 4.99 13.57
N PRO A 285 16.41 6.27 13.73
CA PRO A 285 16.27 6.90 15.05
C PRO A 285 15.31 6.15 15.99
N TYR A 286 14.33 5.49 15.42
CA TYR A 286 13.39 4.61 16.11
C TYR A 286 12.85 3.55 15.16
N LYS A 287 12.68 2.30 15.64
CA LYS A 287 12.13 1.19 14.87
C LYS A 287 11.10 0.43 15.67
N GLN A 288 9.98 0.08 15.05
CA GLN A 288 8.99 -0.78 15.67
C GLN A 288 8.34 -1.71 14.65
N PHE A 289 8.32 -3.01 14.95
CA PHE A 289 7.62 -4.03 14.17
C PHE A 289 6.31 -4.40 14.87
N ILE A 290 5.19 -4.29 14.18
CA ILE A 290 3.86 -4.63 14.68
C ILE A 290 3.27 -5.75 13.82
N SER A 291 3.05 -6.92 14.43
CA SER A 291 2.45 -8.07 13.78
C SER A 291 0.94 -8.15 14.05
N PHE A 292 0.19 -8.46 13.00
CA PHE A 292 -1.26 -8.65 13.02
C PHE A 292 -1.58 -10.14 12.82
N ASP A 293 -1.99 -10.81 13.91
CA ASP A 293 -2.08 -12.27 13.97
C ASP A 293 -3.24 -12.89 13.19
N LYS A 294 -4.15 -12.06 12.66
CA LYS A 294 -5.35 -12.50 11.93
C LYS A 294 -5.45 -11.87 10.54
N SER A 295 -4.33 -11.35 10.02
CA SER A 295 -4.29 -10.65 8.74
C SER A 295 -3.25 -11.25 7.80
N GLY A 296 -3.53 -11.12 6.51
CA GLY A 296 -2.60 -11.24 5.41
C GLY A 296 -2.02 -9.87 5.02
N HIS A 297 -2.12 -9.54 3.74
CA HIS A 297 -1.47 -8.37 3.13
C HIS A 297 -2.09 -7.01 3.51
N THR A 298 -3.28 -7.00 4.12
CA THR A 298 -4.04 -5.77 4.36
C THR A 298 -4.49 -5.61 5.80
N PRO A 299 -3.59 -5.62 6.80
CA PRO A 299 -3.97 -5.51 8.22
C PRO A 299 -4.76 -4.24 8.54
N GLN A 300 -4.55 -3.14 7.80
CA GLN A 300 -5.31 -1.90 7.93
C GLN A 300 -6.81 -2.06 7.60
N TRP A 301 -7.18 -3.11 6.88
CA TRP A 301 -8.59 -3.41 6.56
C TRP A 301 -9.09 -4.68 7.26
N GLU A 302 -8.25 -5.72 7.34
CA GLU A 302 -8.59 -7.02 7.94
C GLU A 302 -8.77 -6.91 9.46
N GLU A 303 -7.87 -6.22 10.16
CA GLU A 303 -7.93 -5.95 11.61
C GLU A 303 -8.02 -4.44 11.86
N SER A 304 -8.91 -3.74 11.17
CA SER A 304 -8.95 -2.27 11.13
C SER A 304 -9.10 -1.60 12.50
N GLU A 305 -9.86 -2.17 13.43
CA GLU A 305 -9.99 -1.63 14.79
C GLU A 305 -8.66 -1.69 15.54
N LYS A 306 -7.99 -2.86 15.53
CA LYS A 306 -6.66 -3.04 16.12
C LYS A 306 -5.64 -2.14 15.45
N PHE A 307 -5.69 -2.04 14.11
CA PHE A 307 -4.81 -1.17 13.34
C PHE A 307 -4.97 0.29 13.76
N ASN A 308 -6.20 0.82 13.76
CA ASN A 308 -6.49 2.22 14.10
C ASN A 308 -6.03 2.55 15.53
N PHE A 309 -6.31 1.64 16.48
CA PHE A 309 -5.90 1.81 17.88
C PHE A 309 -4.37 1.88 18.00
N ILE A 310 -3.65 0.91 17.41
CA ILE A 310 -2.18 0.85 17.48
C ILE A 310 -1.57 2.05 16.73
N PHE A 311 -2.11 2.41 15.58
CA PHE A 311 -1.63 3.55 14.81
C PHE A 311 -1.74 4.86 15.60
N ALA A 312 -2.88 5.10 16.23
CA ALA A 312 -3.08 6.29 17.08
C ALA A 312 -2.10 6.28 18.27
N LYS A 313 -2.01 5.17 18.98
CA LYS A 313 -1.16 5.05 20.18
C LYS A 313 0.33 5.15 19.84
N GLU A 314 0.81 4.36 18.88
CA GLU A 314 2.24 4.19 18.63
C GLU A 314 2.81 5.23 17.66
N VAL A 315 2.07 5.60 16.62
CA VAL A 315 2.54 6.53 15.58
C VAL A 315 2.15 7.97 15.89
N LEU A 316 0.87 8.21 16.24
CA LEU A 316 0.38 9.55 16.53
C LEU A 316 0.64 9.98 17.99
N LYS A 317 0.98 9.03 18.88
CA LYS A 317 1.14 9.26 20.33
C LYS A 317 -0.10 9.90 20.99
N THR A 318 -1.27 9.41 20.61
CA THR A 318 -2.57 9.88 21.08
C THR A 318 -3.54 8.71 21.26
N GLU A 319 -4.68 8.97 21.91
CA GLU A 319 -5.72 7.96 22.11
C GLU A 319 -6.90 8.17 21.15
N LEU A 320 -7.41 7.11 20.56
CA LEU A 320 -8.70 7.10 19.90
C LEU A 320 -9.79 6.94 20.98
N LYS A 321 -10.77 7.84 20.94
CA LYS A 321 -11.96 7.65 21.75
C LYS A 321 -12.85 6.58 21.12
N PRO A 322 -13.47 5.70 21.91
CA PRO A 322 -14.35 4.65 21.44
C PRO A 322 -15.55 5.15 20.63
#